data_b49e912ee6e584d221f81b5354a264b5
#
_entry.id   b49e912ee6e584d221f81b5354a264b5
#
_cell.length_a   1.000
_cell.length_b   1.000
_cell.length_c   1.000
_cell.angle_alpha   90.00
_cell.angle_beta   90.00
_cell.angle_gamma   90.00
#
_symmetry.space_group_name_H-M   'P 1'
#
loop_
_entity.id
_entity.type
_entity.pdbx_description
1 polymer ?
#
loop_
_entity_poly.entity_id
_entity_poly.type
_entity_poly.pdbx_seq_one_letter_code
_entity_poly.pdbx_strand_id
1 'polypeptide(L)'
;MSKYKTIVAKFMISIILISGLIGCGKSKIELINENLNSSKYEEAIKIFNNIKDEEDKQKAIEIMKKQDSILKEKFINKEINRDTAVEYLNILKSVSENKDEVDKTINEIDELVMSQEAYDAGIKSMKNNEYKKAINQFSAVLENDKSNYNNAQNKIKEVEELAKSTILVTIDECKIAYSNSNKKSMYPDQLQIKVTNHFDKTIKNFNVCFIGYDSENHPIEIPGYLSESQGFEFMGTGQNVNIPKDGTWGNGTMGWNIGSSEKLSRVEANIKEIEFEDGTIWANPLYDLWIQRSLGEEWWGLQ
;
A
#
# COMPACT_ATOMS: atom_id res chain seq x y z
N MET A 1 25.03 -4.45 25.98
CA MET A 1 25.82 -5.45 25.22
C MET A 1 25.03 -6.74 25.17
N SER A 2 24.34 -6.99 24.08
CA SER A 2 23.66 -8.28 23.85
C SER A 2 24.03 -8.74 22.43
N LYS A 3 24.58 -9.96 22.36
CA LYS A 3 25.20 -10.58 21.19
C LYS A 3 24.07 -11.06 20.25
N TYR A 4 23.91 -10.44 19.11
CA TYR A 4 23.12 -11.03 18.03
C TYR A 4 23.90 -12.20 17.43
N LYS A 5 23.39 -13.41 17.68
CA LYS A 5 23.87 -14.63 17.03
C LYS A 5 23.35 -14.64 15.61
N THR A 6 24.22 -14.42 14.65
CA THR A 6 24.01 -14.64 13.24
C THR A 6 23.78 -16.13 13.00
N ILE A 7 22.56 -16.54 12.69
CA ILE A 7 22.25 -17.89 12.20
C ILE A 7 22.55 -17.88 10.71
N VAL A 8 23.76 -18.31 10.36
CA VAL A 8 24.10 -18.65 8.97
C VAL A 8 23.52 -20.03 8.73
N ALA A 9 22.38 -20.08 8.05
CA ALA A 9 21.85 -21.33 7.53
C ALA A 9 22.78 -21.84 6.42
N LYS A 10 23.64 -22.80 6.77
CA LYS A 10 24.41 -23.56 5.79
C LYS A 10 23.47 -24.48 5.02
N PHE A 11 23.07 -24.06 3.84
CA PHE A 11 22.48 -24.96 2.86
C PHE A 11 23.59 -25.93 2.37
N MET A 12 23.57 -27.16 2.88
CA MET A 12 24.36 -28.22 2.32
C MET A 12 23.74 -28.62 0.99
N ILE A 13 24.37 -28.21 -0.11
CA ILE A 13 24.12 -28.77 -1.43
C ILE A 13 24.61 -30.23 -1.39
N SER A 14 23.65 -31.16 -1.39
CA SER A 14 23.95 -32.58 -1.54
C SER A 14 24.51 -32.82 -2.94
N ILE A 15 25.82 -32.92 -3.05
CA ILE A 15 26.52 -33.40 -4.24
C ILE A 15 26.25 -34.89 -4.33
N ILE A 16 25.39 -35.30 -5.24
CA ILE A 16 25.27 -36.72 -5.63
C ILE A 16 26.50 -37.05 -6.49
N LEU A 17 27.50 -37.65 -5.82
CA LEU A 17 28.63 -38.30 -6.50
C LEU A 17 28.14 -39.59 -7.15
N ILE A 18 27.85 -39.54 -8.47
CA ILE A 18 27.75 -40.73 -9.28
C ILE A 18 29.17 -41.04 -9.76
N SER A 19 29.81 -41.98 -9.09
CA SER A 19 31.07 -42.58 -9.51
C SER A 19 30.80 -43.67 -10.59
N GLY A 20 31.02 -43.29 -11.83
CA GLY A 20 31.06 -44.22 -12.98
C GLY A 20 32.27 -43.88 -13.84
N LEU A 21 33.17 -44.84 -13.92
CA LEU A 21 34.54 -44.80 -14.47
C LEU A 21 34.61 -44.59 -15.97
N ILE A 22 35.70 -43.92 -16.41
CA ILE A 22 36.47 -43.98 -17.65
C ILE A 22 36.05 -43.02 -18.76
N GLY A 23 36.84 -41.97 -18.86
CA GLY A 23 36.88 -40.99 -19.96
C GLY A 23 37.31 -39.63 -19.48
N CYS A 24 38.57 -39.28 -19.69
CA CYS A 24 39.18 -38.06 -19.15
C CYS A 24 38.62 -36.78 -19.82
N GLY A 25 37.44 -36.36 -19.44
CA GLY A 25 36.81 -35.10 -19.86
C GLY A 25 35.46 -34.92 -19.16
N LYS A 26 35.25 -33.76 -18.54
CA LYS A 26 33.92 -33.42 -17.96
C LYS A 26 32.84 -33.45 -19.05
N SER A 27 31.67 -33.95 -18.72
CA SER A 27 30.52 -33.90 -19.63
C SER A 27 30.13 -32.42 -19.94
N LYS A 28 29.49 -32.18 -21.08
CA LYS A 28 29.01 -30.84 -21.43
C LYS A 28 28.05 -30.30 -20.37
N ILE A 29 27.24 -31.16 -19.76
CA ILE A 29 26.31 -30.83 -18.69
C ILE A 29 27.04 -30.35 -17.42
N GLU A 30 28.10 -31.08 -17.03
CA GLU A 30 28.95 -30.65 -15.88
C GLU A 30 29.63 -29.30 -16.15
N LEU A 31 30.15 -29.10 -17.37
CA LEU A 31 30.78 -27.84 -17.75
C LEU A 31 29.76 -26.66 -17.77
N ILE A 32 28.52 -26.87 -18.23
CA ILE A 32 27.45 -25.88 -18.16
C ILE A 32 27.20 -25.51 -16.70
N ASN A 33 26.97 -26.49 -15.82
CA ASN A 33 26.70 -26.25 -14.42
C ASN A 33 27.84 -25.52 -13.71
N GLU A 34 29.10 -25.88 -13.98
CA GLU A 34 30.27 -25.19 -13.43
C GLU A 34 30.34 -23.71 -13.91
N ASN A 35 30.07 -23.44 -15.19
CA ASN A 35 30.09 -22.09 -15.73
C ASN A 35 28.98 -21.25 -15.14
N LEU A 36 27.75 -21.78 -15.01
CA LEU A 36 26.63 -21.08 -14.38
C LEU A 36 26.92 -20.76 -12.90
N ASN A 37 27.46 -21.72 -12.15
CA ASN A 37 27.86 -21.52 -10.75
C ASN A 37 29.01 -20.51 -10.59
N SER A 38 29.84 -20.35 -11.62
CA SER A 38 30.93 -19.38 -11.66
C SER A 38 30.51 -18.04 -12.31
N SER A 39 29.24 -17.81 -12.54
CA SER A 39 28.66 -16.63 -13.20
C SER A 39 29.18 -16.38 -14.63
N LYS A 40 29.62 -17.44 -15.32
CA LYS A 40 30.07 -17.43 -16.72
C LYS A 40 28.94 -17.86 -17.67
N TYR A 41 27.87 -17.07 -17.68
CA TYR A 41 26.63 -17.41 -18.39
C TYR A 41 26.82 -17.53 -19.90
N GLU A 42 27.61 -16.65 -20.53
CA GLU A 42 27.88 -16.71 -21.96
C GLU A 42 28.61 -18.00 -22.37
N GLU A 43 29.59 -18.44 -21.57
CA GLU A 43 30.31 -19.68 -21.79
C GLU A 43 29.40 -20.90 -21.66
N ALA A 44 28.49 -20.88 -20.69
CA ALA A 44 27.48 -21.93 -20.52
C ALA A 44 26.57 -22.02 -21.74
N ILE A 45 26.10 -20.88 -22.30
CA ILE A 45 25.28 -20.85 -23.53
C ILE A 45 26.08 -21.33 -24.74
N LYS A 46 27.36 -20.97 -24.89
CA LYS A 46 28.20 -21.48 -25.97
C LYS A 46 28.31 -23.02 -25.95
N ILE A 47 28.45 -23.61 -24.75
CA ILE A 47 28.50 -25.06 -24.60
C ILE A 47 27.13 -25.69 -24.93
N PHE A 48 26.05 -25.09 -24.44
CA PHE A 48 24.67 -25.52 -24.73
C PHE A 48 24.37 -25.59 -26.21
N ASN A 49 24.72 -24.57 -26.99
CA ASN A 49 24.50 -24.49 -28.43
C ASN A 49 25.26 -25.57 -29.20
N ASN A 50 26.28 -26.19 -28.60
CA ASN A 50 27.06 -27.29 -29.19
C ASN A 50 26.58 -28.67 -28.73
N ILE A 51 25.49 -28.79 -27.96
CA ILE A 51 24.88 -30.09 -27.62
C ILE A 51 24.08 -30.57 -28.81
N LYS A 52 24.34 -31.81 -29.23
CA LYS A 52 23.63 -32.47 -30.35
C LYS A 52 22.64 -33.52 -29.86
N ASP A 53 22.90 -34.09 -28.69
CA ASP A 53 22.04 -35.10 -28.08
C ASP A 53 20.84 -34.41 -27.42
N GLU A 54 19.63 -34.85 -27.73
CA GLU A 54 18.40 -34.20 -27.27
C GLU A 54 18.16 -34.41 -25.76
N GLU A 55 18.54 -35.58 -25.22
CA GLU A 55 18.41 -35.86 -23.79
C GLU A 55 19.34 -34.95 -22.97
N ASP A 56 20.59 -34.80 -23.40
CA ASP A 56 21.55 -33.90 -22.79
C ASP A 56 21.09 -32.43 -22.91
N LYS A 57 20.48 -32.07 -24.04
CA LYS A 57 19.93 -30.70 -24.21
C LYS A 57 18.80 -30.40 -23.23
N GLN A 58 17.88 -31.36 -23.03
CA GLN A 58 16.81 -31.20 -22.04
C GLN A 58 17.36 -31.09 -20.61
N LYS A 59 18.35 -31.88 -20.24
CA LYS A 59 19.03 -31.75 -18.94
C LYS A 59 19.68 -30.40 -18.75
N ALA A 60 20.30 -29.82 -19.78
CA ALA A 60 20.90 -28.52 -19.75
C ALA A 60 19.84 -27.41 -19.56
N ILE A 61 18.69 -27.49 -20.24
CA ILE A 61 17.56 -26.57 -20.09
C ILE A 61 17.03 -26.57 -18.66
N GLU A 62 16.85 -27.74 -18.05
CA GLU A 62 16.42 -27.85 -16.66
C GLU A 62 17.38 -27.18 -15.67
N ILE A 63 18.69 -27.31 -15.92
CA ILE A 63 19.72 -26.64 -15.10
C ILE A 63 19.63 -25.12 -15.28
N MET A 64 19.46 -24.65 -16.53
CA MET A 64 19.33 -23.22 -16.80
C MET A 64 18.06 -22.60 -16.19
N LYS A 65 16.92 -23.29 -16.25
CA LYS A 65 15.67 -22.87 -15.59
C LYS A 65 15.83 -22.67 -14.08
N LYS A 66 16.63 -23.53 -13.44
CA LYS A 66 16.91 -23.36 -11.99
C LYS A 66 17.74 -22.11 -11.68
N GLN A 67 18.52 -21.61 -12.65
CA GLN A 67 19.31 -20.39 -12.46
C GLN A 67 18.45 -19.14 -12.32
N ASP A 68 17.25 -19.10 -12.89
CA ASP A 68 16.33 -17.96 -12.80
C ASP A 68 15.97 -17.70 -11.31
N SER A 69 15.58 -18.74 -10.60
CA SER A 69 15.30 -18.65 -9.16
C SER A 69 16.55 -18.31 -8.34
N ILE A 70 17.71 -18.88 -8.69
CA ILE A 70 18.99 -18.60 -8.00
C ILE A 70 19.39 -17.12 -8.18
N LEU A 71 19.24 -16.57 -9.38
CA LEU A 71 19.54 -15.16 -9.64
C LEU A 71 18.62 -14.22 -8.87
N LYS A 72 17.32 -14.55 -8.81
CA LYS A 72 16.36 -13.81 -7.98
C LYS A 72 16.71 -13.87 -6.50
N GLU A 73 17.07 -15.06 -5.97
CA GLU A 73 17.51 -15.20 -4.58
C GLU A 73 18.78 -14.38 -4.30
N LYS A 74 19.79 -14.43 -5.18
CA LYS A 74 21.00 -13.61 -5.06
C LYS A 74 20.69 -12.11 -5.02
N PHE A 75 19.74 -11.66 -5.85
CA PHE A 75 19.26 -10.28 -5.81
C PHE A 75 18.59 -9.95 -4.47
N ILE A 76 17.66 -10.78 -4.00
CA ILE A 76 16.98 -10.58 -2.71
C ILE A 76 17.98 -10.53 -1.55
N ASN A 77 19.01 -11.39 -1.58
CA ASN A 77 20.07 -11.43 -0.59
C ASN A 77 21.11 -10.30 -0.73
N LYS A 78 20.95 -9.40 -1.73
CA LYS A 78 21.88 -8.30 -2.04
C LYS A 78 23.30 -8.77 -2.41
N GLU A 79 23.43 -10.00 -2.89
CA GLU A 79 24.70 -10.55 -3.42
C GLU A 79 25.01 -10.00 -4.80
N ILE A 80 23.98 -9.69 -5.61
CA ILE A 80 24.07 -9.02 -6.89
C ILE A 80 23.02 -7.89 -6.93
N ASN A 81 23.29 -6.86 -7.75
CA ASN A 81 22.34 -5.79 -8.00
C ASN A 81 21.35 -6.18 -9.12
N ARG A 82 20.29 -5.37 -9.31
CA ARG A 82 19.27 -5.56 -10.35
C ARG A 82 19.88 -5.71 -11.74
N ASP A 83 20.79 -4.79 -12.11
CA ASP A 83 21.34 -4.74 -13.46
C ASP A 83 22.12 -6.01 -13.78
N THR A 84 22.93 -6.50 -12.85
CA THR A 84 23.65 -7.78 -12.97
C THR A 84 22.69 -8.98 -13.06
N ALA A 85 21.61 -8.99 -12.25
CA ALA A 85 20.61 -10.06 -12.30
C ALA A 85 19.92 -10.09 -13.66
N VAL A 86 19.48 -8.93 -14.15
CA VAL A 86 18.78 -8.79 -15.44
C VAL A 86 19.72 -9.11 -16.62
N GLU A 87 20.99 -8.70 -16.56
CA GLU A 87 21.99 -9.07 -17.57
C GLU A 87 22.13 -10.59 -17.70
N TYR A 88 22.32 -11.29 -16.59
CA TYR A 88 22.45 -12.75 -16.59
C TYR A 88 21.16 -13.47 -17.03
N LEU A 89 20.01 -13.00 -16.59
CA LEU A 89 18.70 -13.49 -17.02
C LEU A 89 18.52 -13.32 -18.54
N ASN A 90 18.91 -12.17 -19.10
CA ASN A 90 18.81 -11.94 -20.55
C ASN A 90 19.76 -12.87 -21.36
N ILE A 91 20.91 -13.24 -20.81
CA ILE A 91 21.78 -14.27 -21.43
C ILE A 91 21.06 -15.62 -21.45
N LEU A 92 20.43 -16.02 -20.33
CA LEU A 92 19.64 -17.27 -20.23
C LEU A 92 18.40 -17.26 -21.15
N LYS A 93 17.81 -16.11 -21.41
CA LYS A 93 16.67 -15.93 -22.32
C LYS A 93 16.99 -16.33 -23.77
N SER A 94 18.27 -16.41 -24.17
CA SER A 94 18.68 -16.91 -25.50
C SER A 94 18.31 -18.38 -25.71
N VAL A 95 18.05 -19.13 -24.65
CA VAL A 95 17.49 -20.49 -24.70
C VAL A 95 15.96 -20.35 -24.85
N SER A 96 15.45 -20.61 -26.05
CA SER A 96 14.06 -20.32 -26.47
C SER A 96 12.97 -20.86 -25.54
N GLU A 97 13.23 -21.98 -24.88
CA GLU A 97 12.28 -22.67 -23.99
C GLU A 97 12.21 -22.07 -22.59
N ASN A 98 13.07 -21.11 -22.28
CA ASN A 98 13.12 -20.42 -20.97
C ASN A 98 12.61 -18.96 -21.02
N LYS A 99 12.12 -18.52 -22.15
CA LYS A 99 11.87 -17.10 -22.42
C LYS A 99 10.83 -16.48 -21.49
N ASP A 100 9.68 -17.15 -21.38
CA ASP A 100 8.55 -16.62 -20.58
C ASP A 100 8.86 -16.65 -19.09
N GLU A 101 9.61 -17.65 -18.62
CA GLU A 101 9.99 -17.80 -17.22
C GLU A 101 11.03 -16.74 -16.81
N VAL A 102 11.99 -16.46 -17.68
CA VAL A 102 12.97 -15.38 -17.51
C VAL A 102 12.27 -14.02 -17.45
N ASP A 103 11.35 -13.73 -18.38
CA ASP A 103 10.62 -12.46 -18.39
C ASP A 103 9.79 -12.28 -17.11
N LYS A 104 9.15 -13.34 -16.65
CA LYS A 104 8.46 -13.34 -15.36
C LYS A 104 9.40 -13.03 -14.20
N THR A 105 10.57 -13.67 -14.16
CA THR A 105 11.56 -13.44 -13.10
C THR A 105 12.10 -12.00 -13.12
N ILE A 106 12.34 -11.43 -14.31
CA ILE A 106 12.76 -10.02 -14.45
C ILE A 106 11.67 -9.11 -13.89
N ASN A 107 10.41 -9.32 -14.25
CA ASN A 107 9.28 -8.54 -13.74
C ASN A 107 9.17 -8.63 -12.20
N GLU A 108 9.34 -9.83 -11.64
CA GLU A 108 9.33 -10.02 -10.18
C GLU A 108 10.48 -9.30 -9.46
N ILE A 109 11.67 -9.21 -10.09
CA ILE A 109 12.79 -8.43 -9.59
C ILE A 109 12.46 -6.92 -9.66
N ASP A 110 11.89 -6.45 -10.77
CA ASP A 110 11.50 -5.05 -10.95
C ASP A 110 10.42 -4.63 -9.93
N GLU A 111 9.44 -5.48 -9.67
CA GLU A 111 8.43 -5.27 -8.62
C GLU A 111 9.09 -5.13 -7.24
N LEU A 112 10.07 -5.96 -6.90
CA LEU A 112 10.80 -5.85 -5.63
C LEU A 112 11.63 -4.56 -5.53
N VAL A 113 12.20 -4.08 -6.65
CA VAL A 113 12.89 -2.77 -6.69
C VAL A 113 11.89 -1.65 -6.41
N MET A 114 10.73 -1.63 -7.08
CA MET A 114 9.69 -0.64 -6.86
C MET A 114 9.17 -0.67 -5.41
N SER A 115 9.04 -1.86 -4.83
CA SER A 115 8.66 -2.04 -3.43
C SER A 115 9.69 -1.45 -2.47
N GLN A 116 10.97 -1.68 -2.69
CA GLN A 116 12.04 -1.08 -1.89
C GLN A 116 12.05 0.46 -2.02
N GLU A 117 11.90 0.98 -3.25
CA GLU A 117 11.83 2.42 -3.50
C GLU A 117 10.64 3.06 -2.79
N ALA A 118 9.49 2.39 -2.78
CA ALA A 118 8.31 2.85 -2.06
C ALA A 118 8.57 2.91 -0.54
N TYR A 119 9.23 1.89 0.03
CA TYR A 119 9.61 1.88 1.44
C TYR A 119 10.55 3.05 1.79
N ASP A 120 11.61 3.26 1.00
CA ASP A 120 12.59 4.33 1.23
C ASP A 120 11.96 5.72 1.08
N ALA A 121 11.07 5.88 0.11
CA ALA A 121 10.29 7.10 -0.07
C ALA A 121 9.37 7.36 1.13
N GLY A 122 8.72 6.31 1.67
CA GLY A 122 7.91 6.38 2.88
C GLY A 122 8.70 6.88 4.09
N ILE A 123 9.91 6.35 4.30
CA ILE A 123 10.82 6.81 5.36
C ILE A 123 11.17 8.30 5.19
N LYS A 124 11.43 8.73 3.95
CA LYS A 124 11.74 10.14 3.65
C LYS A 124 10.56 11.05 3.94
N SER A 125 9.37 10.69 3.48
CA SER A 125 8.15 11.47 3.69
C SER A 125 7.77 11.55 5.18
N MET A 126 7.92 10.44 5.93
CA MET A 126 7.72 10.42 7.37
C MET A 126 8.64 11.41 8.11
N LYS A 127 9.94 11.46 7.76
CA LYS A 127 10.91 12.41 8.32
C LYS A 127 10.58 13.86 8.01
N ASN A 128 9.91 14.12 6.89
CA ASN A 128 9.47 15.44 6.47
C ASN A 128 8.09 15.84 7.06
N ASN A 129 7.48 15.00 7.89
CA ASN A 129 6.12 15.15 8.40
C ASN A 129 5.04 15.16 7.30
N GLU A 130 5.33 14.59 6.12
CA GLU A 130 4.39 14.40 5.02
C GLU A 130 3.58 13.12 5.26
N TYR A 131 2.78 13.08 6.32
CA TYR A 131 2.19 11.85 6.86
C TYR A 131 1.30 11.11 5.87
N LYS A 132 0.37 11.79 5.19
CA LYS A 132 -0.47 11.19 4.15
C LYS A 132 0.36 10.52 3.06
N LYS A 133 1.39 11.21 2.57
CA LYS A 133 2.30 10.70 1.54
C LYS A 133 3.12 9.51 2.04
N ALA A 134 3.58 9.56 3.30
CA ALA A 134 4.30 8.45 3.91
C ALA A 134 3.43 7.19 4.00
N ILE A 135 2.17 7.31 4.43
CA ILE A 135 1.20 6.20 4.49
C ILE A 135 1.02 5.59 3.10
N ASN A 136 0.73 6.42 2.08
CA ASN A 136 0.54 5.93 0.71
C ASN A 136 1.77 5.19 0.16
N GLN A 137 2.97 5.69 0.45
CA GLN A 137 4.22 5.07 0.03
C GLN A 137 4.48 3.75 0.74
N PHE A 138 4.26 3.66 2.06
CA PHE A 138 4.36 2.40 2.78
C PHE A 138 3.29 1.39 2.36
N SER A 139 2.08 1.84 2.02
CA SER A 139 1.00 0.98 1.52
C SER A 139 1.30 0.41 0.12
N ALA A 140 2.17 1.05 -0.66
CA ALA A 140 2.63 0.56 -1.95
C ALA A 140 3.71 -0.53 -1.84
N VAL A 141 4.22 -0.83 -0.64
CA VAL A 141 5.17 -1.92 -0.41
C VAL A 141 4.47 -3.26 -0.58
N LEU A 142 4.98 -4.09 -1.48
CA LEU A 142 4.34 -5.33 -1.89
C LEU A 142 4.44 -6.42 -0.81
N GLU A 143 3.42 -7.24 -0.67
CA GLU A 143 3.35 -8.35 0.30
C GLU A 143 4.43 -9.42 0.04
N ASN A 144 4.83 -9.62 -1.22
CA ASN A 144 5.91 -10.54 -1.59
C ASN A 144 7.31 -10.01 -1.25
N ASP A 145 7.46 -8.72 -0.91
CA ASP A 145 8.70 -8.15 -0.35
C ASP A 145 8.82 -8.46 1.15
N LYS A 146 9.20 -9.69 1.46
CA LYS A 146 9.34 -10.18 2.85
C LYS A 146 10.30 -9.36 3.71
N SER A 147 11.20 -8.61 3.07
CA SER A 147 12.19 -7.78 3.78
C SER A 147 11.57 -6.50 4.32
N ASN A 148 10.67 -5.89 3.57
CA ASN A 148 10.13 -4.55 3.86
C ASN A 148 8.66 -4.54 4.26
N TYR A 149 7.84 -5.49 3.81
CA TYR A 149 6.39 -5.46 4.01
C TYR A 149 5.97 -5.30 5.48
N ASN A 150 6.45 -6.19 6.36
CA ASN A 150 6.11 -6.10 7.78
C ASN A 150 6.61 -4.81 8.43
N ASN A 151 7.77 -4.32 8.01
CA ASN A 151 8.31 -3.06 8.48
C ASN A 151 7.46 -1.88 8.00
N ALA A 152 7.00 -1.90 6.75
CA ALA A 152 6.11 -0.89 6.18
C ALA A 152 4.78 -0.84 6.95
N GLN A 153 4.14 -1.99 7.24
CA GLN A 153 2.92 -2.06 8.03
C GLN A 153 3.11 -1.47 9.45
N ASN A 154 4.26 -1.72 10.08
CA ASN A 154 4.57 -1.11 11.38
C ASN A 154 4.80 0.40 11.26
N LYS A 155 5.44 0.86 10.17
CA LYS A 155 5.66 2.28 9.91
C LYS A 155 4.36 3.03 9.63
N ILE A 156 3.38 2.42 8.96
CA ILE A 156 2.04 3.02 8.80
C ILE A 156 1.46 3.33 10.17
N LYS A 157 1.45 2.37 11.10
CA LYS A 157 0.94 2.61 12.46
C LYS A 157 1.68 3.73 13.20
N GLU A 158 3.01 3.77 13.07
CA GLU A 158 3.82 4.84 13.68
C GLU A 158 3.48 6.21 13.08
N VAL A 159 3.34 6.29 11.76
CA VAL A 159 2.95 7.53 11.06
C VAL A 159 1.54 7.97 11.46
N GLU A 160 0.60 7.03 11.62
CA GLU A 160 -0.75 7.35 12.11
C GLU A 160 -0.74 8.00 13.50
N GLU A 161 0.04 7.46 14.42
CA GLU A 161 0.13 8.05 15.78
C GLU A 161 0.79 9.45 15.74
N LEU A 162 1.82 9.64 14.91
CA LEU A 162 2.42 10.95 14.70
C LEU A 162 1.41 11.92 14.07
N ALA A 163 0.67 11.50 13.07
CA ALA A 163 -0.34 12.33 12.41
C ALA A 163 -1.49 12.70 13.34
N LYS A 164 -1.99 11.76 14.16
CA LYS A 164 -3.02 12.03 15.17
C LYS A 164 -2.63 13.17 16.11
N SER A 165 -1.36 13.26 16.49
CA SER A 165 -0.87 14.35 17.36
C SER A 165 -0.96 15.75 16.72
N THR A 166 -1.13 15.82 15.40
CA THR A 166 -1.30 17.09 14.66
C THR A 166 -2.75 17.46 14.42
N ILE A 167 -3.70 16.58 14.76
CA ILE A 167 -5.13 16.84 14.61
C ILE A 167 -5.62 17.56 15.85
N LEU A 168 -5.68 18.88 15.75
CA LEU A 168 -6.08 19.78 16.84
C LEU A 168 -7.51 20.29 16.64
N VAL A 169 -8.40 19.43 16.14
CA VAL A 169 -9.85 19.65 16.04
C VAL A 169 -10.56 18.35 16.35
N THR A 170 -11.59 18.40 17.18
CA THR A 170 -12.39 17.23 17.54
C THR A 170 -13.84 17.39 17.10
N ILE A 171 -14.47 16.28 16.72
CA ILE A 171 -15.93 16.18 16.61
C ILE A 171 -16.41 15.51 17.88
N ASP A 172 -16.96 16.30 18.80
CA ASP A 172 -17.39 15.84 20.12
C ASP A 172 -18.75 15.14 20.07
N GLU A 173 -19.58 15.48 19.08
CA GLU A 173 -20.90 14.88 18.85
C GLU A 173 -21.17 14.84 17.34
N CYS A 174 -21.72 13.70 16.88
CA CYS A 174 -22.21 13.51 15.53
C CYS A 174 -23.52 12.73 15.60
N LYS A 175 -24.60 13.27 15.00
CA LYS A 175 -25.91 12.64 15.07
C LYS A 175 -26.81 12.98 13.89
N ILE A 176 -27.84 12.16 13.71
CA ILE A 176 -29.00 12.44 12.86
C ILE A 176 -30.06 13.10 13.75
N ALA A 177 -30.42 14.35 13.45
CA ALA A 177 -31.54 15.03 14.07
C ALA A 177 -32.79 14.80 13.24
N TYR A 178 -33.61 13.84 13.65
CA TYR A 178 -34.86 13.53 12.96
C TYR A 178 -35.91 14.59 13.23
N SER A 179 -36.52 15.10 12.15
CA SER A 179 -37.64 16.02 12.26
C SER A 179 -38.91 15.25 12.68
N ASN A 180 -39.61 15.76 13.69
CA ASN A 180 -40.89 15.24 14.11
C ASN A 180 -42.06 15.68 13.21
N SER A 181 -41.78 16.47 12.19
CA SER A 181 -42.81 17.01 11.28
C SER A 181 -43.22 15.97 10.23
N ASN A 182 -44.54 15.85 10.02
CA ASN A 182 -45.09 15.11 8.88
C ASN A 182 -44.80 15.80 7.52
N LYS A 183 -44.27 17.03 7.55
CA LYS A 183 -43.90 17.81 6.37
C LYS A 183 -42.38 17.87 6.23
N LYS A 184 -41.74 16.74 6.00
CA LYS A 184 -40.29 16.63 5.88
C LYS A 184 -39.70 17.48 4.73
N SER A 185 -40.49 17.78 3.70
CA SER A 185 -40.12 18.72 2.64
C SER A 185 -39.94 20.18 3.10
N MET A 186 -40.53 20.55 4.25
CA MET A 186 -40.34 21.89 4.85
C MET A 186 -39.43 21.85 6.09
N TYR A 187 -39.42 20.73 6.76
CA TYR A 187 -38.64 20.48 7.99
C TYR A 187 -37.87 19.17 7.81
N PRO A 188 -36.77 19.19 7.08
CA PRO A 188 -35.98 17.97 6.81
C PRO A 188 -35.26 17.44 8.02
N ASP A 189 -34.85 16.20 7.95
CA ASP A 189 -33.85 15.64 8.86
C ASP A 189 -32.51 16.33 8.63
N GLN A 190 -31.67 16.34 9.65
CA GLN A 190 -30.38 17.05 9.61
C GLN A 190 -29.25 16.18 10.13
N LEU A 191 -28.07 16.31 9.54
CA LEU A 191 -26.83 15.89 10.13
C LEU A 191 -26.28 17.01 11.04
N GLN A 192 -26.02 16.71 12.28
CA GLN A 192 -25.52 17.68 13.24
C GLN A 192 -24.22 17.19 13.85
N ILE A 193 -23.28 18.12 14.04
CA ILE A 193 -22.02 17.87 14.75
C ILE A 193 -21.78 18.95 15.78
N LYS A 194 -20.92 18.61 16.75
CA LYS A 194 -20.29 19.58 17.63
C LYS A 194 -18.77 19.51 17.41
N VAL A 195 -18.16 20.62 17.06
CA VAL A 195 -16.73 20.72 16.76
C VAL A 195 -16.04 21.58 17.82
N THR A 196 -14.90 21.11 18.34
CA THR A 196 -14.03 21.89 19.23
C THR A 196 -12.70 22.16 18.54
N ASN A 197 -12.26 23.41 18.60
CA ASN A 197 -10.99 23.88 18.04
C ASN A 197 -9.89 23.87 19.12
N HIS A 198 -8.84 23.08 18.91
CA HIS A 198 -7.64 23.05 19.78
C HIS A 198 -6.41 23.69 19.11
N PHE A 199 -6.55 24.26 17.90
CA PHE A 199 -5.50 25.04 17.26
C PHE A 199 -5.34 26.40 17.97
N ASP A 200 -4.13 26.95 17.92
CA ASP A 200 -3.84 28.31 18.39
C ASP A 200 -4.37 29.40 17.44
N LYS A 201 -5.08 29.04 16.37
CA LYS A 201 -5.68 29.91 15.36
C LYS A 201 -7.20 29.78 15.38
N THR A 202 -7.90 30.87 15.07
CA THR A 202 -9.36 30.86 14.89
C THR A 202 -9.72 30.16 13.58
N ILE A 203 -10.61 29.18 13.66
CA ILE A 203 -11.18 28.50 12.48
C ILE A 203 -12.23 29.42 11.87
N LYS A 204 -12.05 29.79 10.61
CA LYS A 204 -13.00 30.60 9.84
C LYS A 204 -14.02 29.71 9.12
N ASN A 205 -13.53 28.70 8.39
CA ASN A 205 -14.35 27.75 7.66
C ASN A 205 -13.84 26.34 7.89
N PHE A 206 -14.71 25.34 7.73
CA PHE A 206 -14.30 23.94 7.67
C PHE A 206 -15.15 23.13 6.70
N ASN A 207 -14.56 22.08 6.15
CA ASN A 207 -15.25 21.03 5.40
C ASN A 207 -15.27 19.75 6.23
N VAL A 208 -16.45 19.16 6.37
CA VAL A 208 -16.69 17.90 7.07
C VAL A 208 -17.31 16.90 6.13
N CYS A 209 -16.88 15.65 6.23
CA CYS A 209 -17.50 14.53 5.53
C CYS A 209 -18.29 13.68 6.53
N PHE A 210 -19.46 13.20 6.08
CA PHE A 210 -20.28 12.22 6.79
C PHE A 210 -20.36 10.94 5.98
N ILE A 211 -20.24 9.80 6.68
CA ILE A 211 -20.53 8.47 6.15
C ILE A 211 -21.78 7.95 6.87
N GLY A 212 -22.76 7.55 6.09
CA GLY A 212 -23.99 6.94 6.60
C GLY A 212 -23.89 5.44 6.68
N TYR A 213 -24.59 4.85 7.66
CA TYR A 213 -24.66 3.40 7.83
C TYR A 213 -26.10 2.95 8.08
N ASP A 214 -26.44 1.76 7.60
CA ASP A 214 -27.68 1.09 7.92
C ASP A 214 -27.66 0.44 9.32
N SER A 215 -28.70 -0.29 9.66
CA SER A 215 -28.82 -1.01 10.95
C SER A 215 -27.84 -2.18 11.09
N GLU A 216 -27.26 -2.66 9.99
CA GLU A 216 -26.29 -3.76 9.94
C GLU A 216 -24.85 -3.25 9.87
N ASN A 217 -24.66 -1.91 9.93
CA ASN A 217 -23.38 -1.20 9.80
C ASN A 217 -22.76 -1.28 8.39
N HIS A 218 -23.53 -1.53 7.35
CA HIS A 218 -23.07 -1.35 5.99
C HIS A 218 -23.08 0.14 5.63
N PRO A 219 -22.05 0.67 4.97
CA PRO A 219 -22.07 2.04 4.47
C PRO A 219 -23.17 2.22 3.43
N ILE A 220 -23.89 3.33 3.52
CA ILE A 220 -24.95 3.68 2.58
C ILE A 220 -24.85 5.15 2.18
N GLU A 221 -25.36 5.48 1.01
CA GLU A 221 -25.46 6.86 0.57
C GLU A 221 -26.44 7.64 1.44
N ILE A 222 -26.04 8.85 1.82
CA ILE A 222 -26.91 9.79 2.53
C ILE A 222 -27.68 10.59 1.47
N PRO A 223 -29.02 10.53 1.43
CA PRO A 223 -29.79 11.23 0.42
C PRO A 223 -29.67 12.75 0.58
N GLY A 224 -29.41 13.44 -0.50
CA GLY A 224 -29.42 14.92 -0.55
C GLY A 224 -30.83 15.46 -0.33
N TYR A 225 -30.98 16.62 0.33
CA TYR A 225 -32.27 17.28 0.62
C TYR A 225 -32.74 17.98 -0.64
N LEU A 226 -32.67 18.26 -1.57
CA LEU A 226 -33.09 18.93 -2.81
C LEU A 226 -32.04 18.74 -3.92
N SER A 227 -31.19 17.77 -3.74
CA SER A 227 -30.11 17.45 -4.68
C SER A 227 -30.01 15.95 -4.86
N GLU A 228 -29.29 15.52 -5.88
CA GLU A 228 -28.89 14.13 -6.04
C GLU A 228 -27.94 13.71 -4.89
N SER A 229 -27.82 12.41 -4.66
CA SER A 229 -26.85 11.83 -3.74
C SER A 229 -25.43 12.26 -4.13
N GLN A 230 -24.58 12.45 -3.13
CA GLN A 230 -23.15 12.73 -3.33
C GLN A 230 -22.30 11.43 -3.27
N GLY A 231 -22.93 10.27 -3.40
CA GLY A 231 -22.31 8.99 -3.17
C GLY A 231 -22.19 8.72 -1.64
N PHE A 232 -21.18 7.97 -1.25
CA PHE A 232 -20.98 7.60 0.15
C PHE A 232 -20.40 8.76 1.00
N GLU A 233 -19.74 9.74 0.39
CA GLU A 233 -19.18 10.91 1.06
C GLU A 233 -20.15 12.09 1.03
N PHE A 234 -20.96 12.27 2.06
CA PHE A 234 -21.80 13.46 2.18
C PHE A 234 -20.98 14.61 2.73
N MET A 235 -20.75 15.66 1.92
CA MET A 235 -19.95 16.82 2.28
C MET A 235 -20.79 17.93 2.90
N GLY A 236 -20.38 18.39 4.07
CA GLY A 236 -20.91 19.56 4.73
C GLY A 236 -19.84 20.66 4.84
N THR A 237 -20.28 21.93 4.78
CA THR A 237 -19.40 23.08 4.95
C THR A 237 -19.89 23.96 6.09
N GLY A 238 -19.02 24.29 7.04
CA GLY A 238 -19.21 25.35 8.03
C GLY A 238 -18.54 26.63 7.54
N GLN A 239 -19.34 27.66 7.20
CA GLN A 239 -18.83 28.93 6.69
C GLN A 239 -18.94 30.03 7.75
N ASN A 240 -17.88 30.85 7.88
CA ASN A 240 -17.81 31.97 8.83
C ASN A 240 -18.17 31.53 10.26
N VAL A 241 -17.68 30.39 10.67
CA VAL A 241 -18.00 29.78 11.99
C VAL A 241 -17.27 30.47 13.12
N ASN A 242 -16.12 31.08 12.85
CA ASN A 242 -15.31 31.91 13.77
C ASN A 242 -15.06 31.20 15.11
N ILE A 243 -14.56 29.97 15.09
CA ILE A 243 -14.28 29.17 16.30
C ILE A 243 -12.89 29.54 16.83
N PRO A 244 -12.79 30.30 17.95
CA PRO A 244 -11.48 30.60 18.55
C PRO A 244 -10.86 29.33 19.17
N LYS A 245 -9.60 29.43 19.60
CA LYS A 245 -8.95 28.39 20.40
C LYS A 245 -9.84 27.96 21.56
N ASP A 246 -9.98 26.66 21.78
CA ASP A 246 -10.83 26.03 22.79
C ASP A 246 -12.32 26.38 22.69
N GLY A 247 -12.72 27.05 21.62
CA GLY A 247 -14.11 27.34 21.29
C GLY A 247 -14.79 26.16 20.61
N THR A 248 -16.14 26.17 20.66
CA THR A 248 -16.97 25.11 20.04
C THR A 248 -17.96 25.70 19.06
N TRP A 249 -18.36 24.91 18.08
CA TRP A 249 -19.42 25.19 17.12
C TRP A 249 -20.39 24.01 17.05
N GLY A 250 -21.66 24.25 16.75
CA GLY A 250 -22.64 23.18 16.52
C GLY A 250 -23.23 22.68 17.85
N ASN A 251 -24.02 23.50 18.54
CA ASN A 251 -24.66 23.18 19.82
C ASN A 251 -25.99 22.41 19.69
N GLY A 252 -26.13 21.59 18.63
CA GLY A 252 -27.31 20.75 18.39
C GLY A 252 -28.47 21.45 17.65
N THR A 253 -28.28 22.68 17.16
CA THR A 253 -29.30 23.42 16.41
C THR A 253 -28.89 23.72 14.96
N MET A 254 -27.61 23.56 14.64
CA MET A 254 -27.05 23.80 13.31
C MET A 254 -26.62 22.48 12.67
N GLY A 255 -26.98 22.31 11.40
CA GLY A 255 -26.67 21.09 10.67
C GLY A 255 -26.96 21.21 9.18
N TRP A 256 -26.71 20.14 8.47
CA TRP A 256 -26.96 20.03 7.03
C TRP A 256 -28.22 19.22 6.79
N ASN A 257 -29.13 19.77 6.00
CA ASN A 257 -30.38 19.13 5.63
C ASN A 257 -30.11 17.89 4.76
N ILE A 258 -30.78 16.80 5.07
CA ILE A 258 -30.73 15.57 4.30
C ILE A 258 -32.14 15.16 3.85
N GLY A 259 -32.20 14.37 2.79
CA GLY A 259 -33.42 13.69 2.36
C GLY A 259 -33.84 12.62 3.37
N SER A 260 -35.12 12.27 3.36
CA SER A 260 -35.60 11.19 4.25
C SER A 260 -35.04 9.83 3.79
N SER A 261 -34.53 9.06 4.75
CA SER A 261 -34.09 7.69 4.51
C SER A 261 -34.53 6.81 5.68
N GLU A 262 -35.29 5.76 5.40
CA GLU A 262 -35.65 4.74 6.37
C GLU A 262 -34.47 3.78 6.70
N LYS A 263 -33.46 3.76 5.81
CA LYS A 263 -32.30 2.88 5.95
C LYS A 263 -31.18 3.51 6.79
N LEU A 264 -31.10 4.86 6.82
CA LEU A 264 -30.02 5.56 7.52
C LEU A 264 -30.22 5.43 9.05
N SER A 265 -29.37 4.66 9.70
CA SER A 265 -29.43 4.34 11.13
C SER A 265 -28.41 5.11 11.95
N ARG A 266 -27.22 5.32 11.40
CA ARG A 266 -26.07 5.91 12.07
C ARG A 266 -25.24 6.73 11.11
N VAL A 267 -24.53 7.71 11.63
CA VAL A 267 -23.55 8.50 10.87
C VAL A 267 -22.25 8.62 11.66
N GLU A 268 -21.16 8.68 10.92
CA GLU A 268 -19.84 9.12 11.40
C GLU A 268 -19.43 10.35 10.64
N ALA A 269 -18.59 11.18 11.24
CA ALA A 269 -18.08 12.37 10.58
C ALA A 269 -16.60 12.59 10.85
N ASN A 270 -15.91 13.22 9.89
CA ASN A 270 -14.54 13.66 10.06
C ASN A 270 -14.29 14.99 9.36
N ILE A 271 -13.49 15.85 9.96
CA ILE A 271 -13.06 17.11 9.34
C ILE A 271 -12.05 16.79 8.25
N LYS A 272 -12.35 17.24 7.04
CA LYS A 272 -11.45 17.08 5.88
C LYS A 272 -10.43 18.20 5.81
N GLU A 273 -10.89 19.43 6.01
CA GLU A 273 -10.09 20.64 5.80
C GLU A 273 -10.59 21.78 6.65
N ILE A 274 -9.70 22.68 7.06
CA ILE A 274 -9.97 23.89 7.82
C ILE A 274 -9.28 25.07 7.13
N GLU A 275 -10.00 26.19 6.97
CA GLU A 275 -9.45 27.49 6.67
C GLU A 275 -9.44 28.33 7.94
N PHE A 276 -8.28 28.90 8.29
CA PHE A 276 -8.15 29.82 9.42
C PHE A 276 -8.40 31.27 9.00
N GLU A 277 -8.63 32.15 9.99
CA GLU A 277 -8.84 33.60 9.77
C GLU A 277 -7.67 34.28 9.03
N ASP A 278 -6.43 33.75 9.20
CA ASP A 278 -5.24 34.27 8.51
C ASP A 278 -5.13 33.77 7.05
N GLY A 279 -6.13 33.01 6.56
CA GLY A 279 -6.17 32.44 5.22
C GLY A 279 -5.32 31.18 5.04
N THR A 280 -4.63 30.70 6.09
CA THR A 280 -3.93 29.42 6.00
C THR A 280 -4.90 28.25 6.02
N ILE A 281 -4.52 27.15 5.34
CA ILE A 281 -5.34 25.95 5.22
C ILE A 281 -4.63 24.80 5.95
N TRP A 282 -5.39 24.03 6.73
CA TRP A 282 -4.98 22.75 7.27
C TRP A 282 -5.85 21.64 6.67
N ALA A 283 -5.21 20.63 6.08
CA ALA A 283 -5.87 19.43 5.59
C ALA A 283 -5.60 18.26 6.54
N ASN A 284 -6.63 17.48 6.83
CA ASN A 284 -6.51 16.32 7.70
C ASN A 284 -5.60 15.25 7.06
N PRO A 285 -4.44 14.98 7.64
CA PRO A 285 -3.49 14.02 7.05
C PRO A 285 -3.98 12.57 7.05
N LEU A 286 -5.02 12.25 7.85
CA LEU A 286 -5.60 10.93 7.97
C LEU A 286 -6.98 10.80 7.29
N TYR A 287 -7.43 11.83 6.55
CA TYR A 287 -8.77 11.83 5.97
C TYR A 287 -9.01 10.64 5.04
N ASP A 288 -8.13 10.41 4.07
CA ASP A 288 -8.31 9.33 3.09
C ASP A 288 -8.26 7.94 3.76
N LEU A 289 -7.40 7.77 4.76
CA LEU A 289 -7.33 6.53 5.53
C LEU A 289 -8.62 6.30 6.35
N TRP A 290 -9.19 7.38 6.89
CA TRP A 290 -10.48 7.30 7.57
C TRP A 290 -11.60 6.89 6.62
N ILE A 291 -11.69 7.49 5.41
CA ILE A 291 -12.64 7.10 4.37
C ILE A 291 -12.50 5.61 4.02
N GLN A 292 -11.27 5.17 3.70
CA GLN A 292 -10.99 3.78 3.36
C GLN A 292 -11.48 2.80 4.45
N ARG A 293 -11.24 3.11 5.72
CA ARG A 293 -11.67 2.29 6.84
C ARG A 293 -13.18 2.35 7.08
N SER A 294 -13.79 3.50 6.89
CA SER A 294 -15.22 3.71 7.09
C SER A 294 -16.06 3.02 6.03
N LEU A 295 -15.59 2.98 4.79
CA LEU A 295 -16.26 2.28 3.69
C LEU A 295 -15.93 0.77 3.66
N GLY A 296 -14.76 0.36 4.18
CA GLY A 296 -14.23 -1.00 4.03
C GLY A 296 -13.66 -1.26 2.63
N GLU A 297 -12.89 -2.34 2.46
CA GLU A 297 -12.25 -2.68 1.19
C GLU A 297 -13.26 -2.94 0.06
N GLU A 298 -14.40 -3.53 0.38
CA GLU A 298 -15.46 -3.88 -0.58
C GLU A 298 -16.10 -2.65 -1.23
N TRP A 299 -16.17 -1.52 -0.53
CA TRP A 299 -16.87 -0.31 -0.98
C TRP A 299 -15.93 0.81 -1.46
N TRP A 300 -14.69 0.79 -1.02
CA TRP A 300 -13.70 1.81 -1.37
C TRP A 300 -13.44 1.92 -2.88
N GLY A 301 -13.48 0.81 -3.60
CA GLY A 301 -13.24 0.75 -5.05
C GLY A 301 -14.43 1.18 -5.92
N LEU A 302 -15.58 1.54 -5.33
CA LEU A 302 -16.79 1.93 -6.06
C LEU A 302 -16.92 3.44 -6.29
N GLN A 303 -15.98 4.23 -5.79
CA GLN A 303 -15.84 5.67 -6.04
C GLN A 303 -14.88 5.93 -7.17
#